data_5d746e615ac1330759dc0fefd2d9c14b
#
_entry.id   5d746e615ac1330759dc0fefd2d9c14b
#
_cell.length_a   1.000
_cell.length_b   1.000
_cell.length_c   1.000
_cell.angle_alpha   90.00
_cell.angle_beta   90.00
_cell.angle_gamma   90.00
#
_symmetry.space_group_name_H-M   'P 1'
#
loop_
_entity.id
_entity.type
_entity.pdbx_description
1 polymer ?
#
loop_
_entity_poly.entity_id
_entity_poly.type
_entity_poly.pdbx_seq_one_letter_code
_entity_poly.pdbx_strand_id
1 'polypeptide(L)'
;MKPTSSPGNQRPLSAQYSSSDNPSLGTIDTSVSRLIFLAMLGLLAGGFVAFRILSKPIGPPPPEIAQDALLTQGREIYLARCVACHGNDGRGDGPLAANLIGPPVGNLTDKEWKHGDRPEQVLAVIDKGVPNTRMDGWGRVLDPPEIKAVAAYVYFLAKRAVPEELR
;
A
#
# COMPACT_ATOMS: atom_id res chain seq x y z
N MET A 1 23.55 83.92 27.16
CA MET A 1 22.52 83.75 26.12
C MET A 1 22.26 82.29 25.91
N LYS A 2 21.11 81.80 26.21
CA LYS A 2 20.74 80.41 26.19
C LYS A 2 19.65 80.20 25.15
N PRO A 3 19.83 79.37 24.13
CA PRO A 3 18.76 79.07 23.17
C PRO A 3 17.77 78.03 23.77
N THR A 4 16.52 78.36 23.76
CA THR A 4 15.36 77.55 24.10
C THR A 4 15.07 76.57 22.98
N SER A 5 15.13 75.28 23.29
CA SER A 5 14.67 74.23 22.38
C SER A 5 13.19 73.98 22.59
N SER A 6 12.40 74.10 21.55
CA SER A 6 10.98 73.80 21.45
C SER A 6 10.73 72.28 21.52
N PRO A 7 9.72 71.79 22.27
CA PRO A 7 9.40 70.36 22.32
C PRO A 7 8.68 69.98 21.03
N GLY A 8 9.29 69.02 20.32
CA GLY A 8 8.68 68.38 19.14
C GLY A 8 7.39 67.60 19.50
N ASN A 9 6.36 67.92 18.77
CA ASN A 9 5.05 67.25 18.83
C ASN A 9 5.16 65.78 18.34
N GLN A 10 5.39 64.86 19.27
CA GLN A 10 5.35 63.44 18.95
C GLN A 10 3.88 62.99 18.98
N ARG A 11 3.32 62.72 17.78
CA ARG A 11 2.00 62.05 17.68
C ARG A 11 2.15 60.61 18.15
N PRO A 12 1.19 60.10 18.96
CA PRO A 12 1.24 58.73 19.42
C PRO A 12 1.10 57.73 18.25
N LEU A 13 1.93 56.68 18.25
CA LEU A 13 1.99 55.61 17.24
C LEU A 13 0.64 54.85 17.06
N SER A 14 -0.32 55.05 17.95
CA SER A 14 -1.66 54.46 17.87
C SER A 14 -2.58 55.06 16.80
N ALA A 15 -2.21 56.17 16.17
CA ALA A 15 -3.07 56.85 15.19
C ALA A 15 -2.78 56.49 13.72
N GLN A 16 -1.85 55.54 13.44
CA GLN A 16 -1.46 55.17 12.06
C GLN A 16 -1.99 53.83 11.57
N TYR A 17 -2.76 53.08 12.41
CA TYR A 17 -3.45 51.91 11.93
C TYR A 17 -4.78 52.31 11.29
N SER A 18 -4.72 52.66 10.01
CA SER A 18 -5.93 52.84 9.21
C SER A 18 -6.59 51.51 8.99
N SER A 19 -7.80 51.34 9.47
CA SER A 19 -8.65 50.15 9.37
C SER A 19 -9.12 49.80 7.93
N SER A 20 -8.49 50.39 6.90
CA SER A 20 -8.92 50.31 5.50
C SER A 20 -8.17 49.27 4.67
N ASP A 21 -7.12 48.62 5.22
CA ASP A 21 -6.32 47.64 4.47
C ASP A 21 -6.65 46.19 4.80
N ASN A 22 -7.89 45.90 5.16
CA ASN A 22 -8.35 44.53 5.21
C ASN A 22 -8.66 44.10 3.78
N PRO A 23 -7.80 43.24 3.11
CA PRO A 23 -8.16 42.71 1.80
C PRO A 23 -9.48 41.99 2.00
N SER A 24 -10.56 42.51 1.46
CA SER A 24 -11.83 41.83 1.36
C SER A 24 -11.51 40.47 0.71
N LEU A 25 -11.60 39.39 1.46
CA LEU A 25 -11.68 38.04 0.92
C LEU A 25 -12.81 38.07 -0.08
N GLY A 26 -12.46 38.20 -1.37
CA GLY A 26 -13.42 38.25 -2.46
C GLY A 26 -14.38 37.11 -2.29
N THR A 27 -15.65 37.44 -2.13
CA THR A 27 -16.71 36.42 -2.11
C THR A 27 -16.58 35.61 -3.37
N ILE A 28 -16.15 34.35 -3.23
CA ILE A 28 -16.07 33.43 -4.38
C ILE A 28 -17.46 33.41 -5.00
N ASP A 29 -17.56 33.85 -6.25
CA ASP A 29 -18.79 33.87 -7.00
C ASP A 29 -19.47 32.50 -6.86
N THR A 30 -20.73 32.48 -6.47
CA THR A 30 -21.50 31.26 -6.24
C THR A 30 -21.50 30.36 -7.48
N SER A 31 -21.36 30.94 -8.68
CA SER A 31 -21.21 30.24 -9.94
C SER A 31 -19.89 29.45 -10.02
N VAL A 32 -18.78 30.10 -9.63
CA VAL A 32 -17.45 29.47 -9.59
C VAL A 32 -17.40 28.36 -8.54
N SER A 33 -17.98 28.61 -7.36
CA SER A 33 -18.08 27.61 -6.30
C SER A 33 -18.85 26.36 -6.74
N ARG A 34 -19.96 26.52 -7.44
CA ARG A 34 -20.77 25.41 -8.03
C ARG A 34 -19.98 24.64 -9.07
N LEU A 35 -19.24 25.32 -9.95
CA LEU A 35 -18.41 24.67 -10.96
C LEU A 35 -17.28 23.84 -10.33
N ILE A 36 -16.61 24.37 -9.33
CA ILE A 36 -15.56 23.65 -8.57
C ILE A 36 -16.17 22.42 -7.87
N PHE A 37 -17.33 22.58 -7.23
CA PHE A 37 -18.01 21.46 -6.58
C PHE A 37 -18.41 20.36 -7.55
N LEU A 38 -18.97 20.70 -8.72
CA LEU A 38 -19.32 19.74 -9.76
C LEU A 38 -18.09 19.05 -10.35
N ALA A 39 -17.00 19.78 -10.55
CA ALA A 39 -15.73 19.23 -11.03
C ALA A 39 -15.15 18.24 -10.00
N MET A 40 -15.16 18.58 -8.71
CA MET A 40 -14.71 17.67 -7.66
C MET A 40 -15.59 16.42 -7.56
N LEU A 41 -16.91 16.58 -7.68
CA LEU A 41 -17.83 15.45 -7.67
C LEU A 41 -17.58 14.52 -8.86
N GLY A 42 -17.33 15.09 -10.05
CA GLY A 42 -16.96 14.33 -11.25
C GLY A 42 -15.64 13.58 -11.09
N LEU A 43 -14.62 14.20 -10.51
CA LEU A 43 -13.34 13.55 -10.20
C LEU A 43 -13.50 12.42 -9.20
N LEU A 44 -14.29 12.61 -8.14
CA LEU A 44 -14.55 11.56 -7.15
C LEU A 44 -15.33 10.39 -7.76
N ALA A 45 -16.37 10.68 -8.54
CA ALA A 45 -17.15 9.64 -9.24
C ALA A 45 -16.29 8.90 -10.26
N GLY A 46 -15.52 9.62 -11.09
CA GLY A 46 -14.57 9.04 -12.06
C GLY A 46 -13.48 8.22 -11.38
N GLY A 47 -12.92 8.71 -10.31
CA GLY A 47 -11.93 8.00 -9.50
C GLY A 47 -12.49 6.72 -8.88
N PHE A 48 -13.73 6.76 -8.38
CA PHE A 48 -14.40 5.59 -7.82
C PHE A 48 -14.71 4.54 -8.90
N VAL A 49 -15.18 4.96 -10.08
CA VAL A 49 -15.42 4.05 -11.21
C VAL A 49 -14.10 3.44 -11.70
N ALA A 50 -13.06 4.25 -11.87
CA ALA A 50 -11.75 3.77 -12.25
C ALA A 50 -11.17 2.78 -11.21
N PHE A 51 -11.32 3.09 -9.91
CA PHE A 51 -10.93 2.17 -8.83
C PHE A 51 -11.68 0.84 -8.93
N ARG A 52 -13.00 0.85 -9.18
CA ARG A 52 -13.81 -0.38 -9.34
C ARG A 52 -13.41 -1.21 -10.56
N ILE A 53 -13.04 -0.55 -11.67
CA ILE A 53 -12.61 -1.23 -12.90
C ILE A 53 -11.20 -1.83 -12.74
N LEU A 54 -10.30 -1.09 -12.10
CA LEU A 54 -8.92 -1.51 -11.87
C LEU A 54 -8.77 -2.53 -10.72
N SER A 55 -9.65 -2.48 -9.74
CA SER A 55 -9.72 -3.47 -8.67
C SER A 55 -10.43 -4.73 -9.18
N LYS A 56 -9.70 -5.59 -9.91
CA LYS A 56 -10.23 -6.90 -10.29
C LYS A 56 -10.53 -7.67 -9.00
N PRO A 57 -11.79 -8.09 -8.77
CA PRO A 57 -12.08 -8.94 -7.63
C PRO A 57 -11.27 -10.23 -7.76
N ILE A 58 -10.71 -10.69 -6.67
CA ILE A 58 -10.11 -12.02 -6.58
C ILE A 58 -11.21 -13.00 -6.97
N GLY A 59 -11.04 -13.70 -8.09
CA GLY A 59 -12.01 -14.71 -8.55
C GLY A 59 -12.21 -15.81 -7.48
N PRO A 60 -13.28 -16.59 -7.57
CA PRO A 60 -13.54 -17.67 -6.62
C PRO A 60 -12.34 -18.61 -6.54
N PRO A 61 -12.12 -19.26 -5.39
CA PRO A 61 -11.05 -20.24 -5.26
C PRO A 61 -11.29 -21.41 -6.23
N PRO A 62 -10.21 -22.03 -6.73
CA PRO A 62 -10.32 -23.26 -7.50
C PRO A 62 -11.10 -24.33 -6.74
N PRO A 63 -11.87 -25.20 -7.42
CA PRO A 63 -12.68 -26.20 -6.74
C PRO A 63 -11.89 -27.13 -5.81
N GLU A 64 -10.61 -27.35 -6.11
CA GLU A 64 -9.70 -28.20 -5.32
C GLU A 64 -9.45 -27.66 -3.91
N ILE A 65 -9.56 -26.36 -3.71
CA ILE A 65 -9.32 -25.71 -2.40
C ILE A 65 -10.54 -24.98 -1.85
N ALA A 66 -11.64 -24.93 -2.60
CA ALA A 66 -12.80 -24.13 -2.24
C ALA A 66 -13.41 -24.51 -0.86
N GLN A 67 -13.20 -25.75 -0.41
CA GLN A 67 -13.67 -26.27 0.87
C GLN A 67 -12.57 -26.31 1.95
N ASP A 68 -11.33 -25.96 1.60
CA ASP A 68 -10.22 -25.87 2.55
C ASP A 68 -10.03 -24.42 2.97
N ALA A 69 -10.49 -24.07 4.17
CA ALA A 69 -10.45 -22.70 4.69
C ALA A 69 -9.01 -22.17 4.79
N LEU A 70 -8.05 -23.03 5.17
CA LEU A 70 -6.63 -22.66 5.27
C LEU A 70 -6.06 -22.28 3.90
N LEU A 71 -6.30 -23.10 2.89
CA LEU A 71 -5.79 -22.84 1.53
C LEU A 71 -6.51 -21.67 0.86
N THR A 72 -7.81 -21.49 1.14
CA THR A 72 -8.57 -20.34 0.64
C THR A 72 -8.05 -19.02 1.22
N GLN A 73 -7.82 -18.96 2.54
CA GLN A 73 -7.21 -17.80 3.19
C GLN A 73 -5.78 -17.56 2.66
N GLY A 74 -4.97 -18.62 2.56
CA GLY A 74 -3.61 -18.53 2.03
C GLY A 74 -3.57 -17.99 0.60
N ARG A 75 -4.52 -18.40 -0.25
CA ARG A 75 -4.68 -17.86 -1.61
C ARG A 75 -5.01 -16.37 -1.61
N GLU A 76 -5.93 -15.94 -0.77
CA GLU A 76 -6.30 -14.53 -0.69
C GLU A 76 -5.10 -13.67 -0.30
N ILE A 77 -4.33 -14.08 0.71
CA ILE A 77 -3.09 -13.41 1.13
C ILE A 77 -2.07 -13.41 -0.01
N TYR A 78 -1.86 -14.55 -0.67
CA TYR A 78 -0.93 -14.68 -1.77
C TYR A 78 -1.26 -13.72 -2.91
N LEU A 79 -2.51 -13.67 -3.34
CA LEU A 79 -2.97 -12.79 -4.41
C LEU A 79 -2.90 -11.30 -4.02
N ALA A 80 -3.03 -10.99 -2.75
CA ALA A 80 -2.93 -9.62 -2.27
C ALA A 80 -1.49 -9.13 -2.09
N ARG A 81 -0.55 -10.03 -1.76
CA ARG A 81 0.78 -9.63 -1.27
C ARG A 81 1.96 -10.22 -2.06
N CYS A 82 1.81 -11.41 -2.63
CA CYS A 82 2.92 -12.19 -3.17
C CYS A 82 2.92 -12.22 -4.71
N VAL A 83 1.75 -12.23 -5.33
CA VAL A 83 1.56 -12.40 -6.77
C VAL A 83 2.32 -11.39 -7.62
N ALA A 84 2.48 -10.16 -7.13
CA ALA A 84 3.16 -9.09 -7.85
C ALA A 84 4.61 -9.44 -8.24
N CYS A 85 5.28 -10.25 -7.41
CA CYS A 85 6.63 -10.72 -7.65
C CYS A 85 6.64 -12.19 -8.08
N HIS A 86 5.87 -13.06 -7.39
CA HIS A 86 5.94 -14.50 -7.61
C HIS A 86 5.07 -15.01 -8.78
N GLY A 87 4.16 -14.17 -9.31
CA GLY A 87 3.24 -14.58 -10.38
C GLY A 87 2.05 -15.40 -9.87
N ASN A 88 1.02 -15.56 -10.70
CA ASN A 88 -0.20 -16.29 -10.32
C ASN A 88 0.06 -17.76 -10.00
N ASP A 89 1.00 -18.36 -10.71
CA ASP A 89 1.36 -19.78 -10.61
C ASP A 89 2.60 -20.01 -9.73
N GLY A 90 3.15 -18.96 -9.12
CA GLY A 90 4.35 -19.07 -8.29
C GLY A 90 5.66 -19.23 -9.03
N ARG A 91 5.72 -18.91 -10.34
CA ARG A 91 6.91 -19.12 -11.18
C ARG A 91 7.98 -18.04 -11.07
N GLY A 92 7.76 -17.00 -10.26
CA GLY A 92 8.68 -15.86 -10.16
C GLY A 92 8.58 -14.89 -11.33
N ASP A 93 7.50 -14.96 -12.11
CA ASP A 93 7.21 -14.19 -13.31
C ASP A 93 6.15 -13.10 -13.10
N GLY A 94 5.97 -12.66 -11.88
CA GLY A 94 5.04 -11.59 -11.55
C GLY A 94 5.41 -10.26 -12.24
N PRO A 95 4.44 -9.34 -12.42
CA PRO A 95 4.62 -8.09 -13.17
C PRO A 95 5.74 -7.19 -12.61
N LEU A 96 6.11 -7.33 -11.35
CA LEU A 96 7.23 -6.59 -10.76
C LEU A 96 8.57 -7.34 -10.89
N ALA A 97 8.57 -8.64 -11.12
CA ALA A 97 9.79 -9.48 -11.10
C ALA A 97 10.89 -8.97 -12.04
N ALA A 98 10.54 -8.61 -13.27
CA ALA A 98 11.48 -8.14 -14.28
C ALA A 98 12.14 -6.79 -13.97
N ASN A 99 11.54 -6.00 -13.07
CA ASN A 99 12.01 -4.66 -12.72
C ASN A 99 12.78 -4.63 -11.38
N LEU A 100 12.90 -5.76 -10.70
CA LEU A 100 13.61 -5.82 -9.42
C LEU A 100 15.12 -5.84 -9.65
N ILE A 101 15.81 -4.98 -8.90
CA ILE A 101 17.29 -4.99 -8.86
C ILE A 101 17.73 -6.02 -7.84
N GLY A 102 18.59 -6.94 -8.23
CA GLY A 102 19.13 -7.98 -7.36
C GLY A 102 18.92 -9.39 -7.91
N PRO A 103 19.00 -10.42 -7.05
CA PRO A 103 18.74 -11.79 -7.47
C PRO A 103 17.32 -11.95 -8.01
N PRO A 104 17.12 -12.82 -9.03
CA PRO A 104 15.80 -13.05 -9.59
C PRO A 104 14.85 -13.63 -8.53
N VAL A 105 13.57 -13.34 -8.70
CA VAL A 105 12.50 -13.90 -7.86
C VAL A 105 12.51 -15.43 -8.01
N GLY A 106 12.51 -16.14 -6.88
CA GLY A 106 12.52 -17.60 -6.89
C GLY A 106 11.23 -18.19 -7.45
N ASN A 107 11.38 -19.25 -8.22
CA ASN A 107 10.26 -20.04 -8.69
C ASN A 107 9.82 -21.00 -7.56
N LEU A 108 8.61 -20.79 -7.07
CA LEU A 108 8.03 -21.60 -5.98
C LEU A 108 7.60 -22.99 -6.43
N THR A 109 7.57 -23.25 -7.74
CA THR A 109 7.18 -24.56 -8.30
C THR A 109 8.37 -25.48 -8.60
N ASP A 110 9.58 -25.02 -8.32
CA ASP A 110 10.80 -25.83 -8.51
C ASP A 110 10.81 -27.03 -7.57
N LYS A 111 11.48 -28.10 -8.01
CA LYS A 111 11.61 -29.33 -7.22
C LYS A 111 12.41 -29.07 -5.94
N GLU A 112 13.39 -28.21 -5.98
CA GLU A 112 14.24 -27.84 -4.84
C GLU A 112 14.09 -26.36 -4.56
N TRP A 113 13.72 -26.02 -3.34
CA TRP A 113 13.62 -24.63 -2.90
C TRP A 113 14.95 -24.18 -2.30
N LYS A 114 15.45 -23.07 -2.80
CA LYS A 114 16.76 -22.52 -2.44
C LYS A 114 16.97 -22.31 -0.94
N HIS A 115 15.90 -22.04 -0.20
CA HIS A 115 15.93 -21.77 1.23
C HIS A 115 15.37 -22.91 2.09
N GLY A 116 15.25 -24.10 1.47
CA GLY A 116 14.69 -25.29 2.10
C GLY A 116 13.17 -25.39 1.92
N ASP A 117 12.68 -26.60 2.12
CA ASP A 117 11.28 -26.98 1.87
C ASP A 117 10.56 -27.51 3.12
N ARG A 118 11.24 -27.51 4.28
CA ARG A 118 10.60 -27.84 5.55
C ARG A 118 9.69 -26.71 6.01
N PRO A 119 8.57 -27.02 6.69
CA PRO A 119 7.60 -26.03 7.12
C PRO A 119 8.22 -24.83 7.87
N GLU A 120 9.11 -25.10 8.83
CA GLU A 120 9.76 -24.07 9.61
C GLU A 120 10.67 -23.16 8.78
N GLN A 121 11.27 -23.68 7.69
CA GLN A 121 12.09 -22.91 6.78
C GLN A 121 11.22 -21.98 5.91
N VAL A 122 10.12 -22.51 5.37
CA VAL A 122 9.17 -21.73 4.58
C VAL A 122 8.53 -20.63 5.41
N LEU A 123 8.10 -20.97 6.64
CA LEU A 123 7.58 -19.99 7.60
C LEU A 123 8.60 -18.89 7.90
N ALA A 124 9.87 -19.26 8.14
CA ALA A 124 10.92 -18.30 8.42
C ALA A 124 11.20 -17.36 7.23
N VAL A 125 11.15 -17.87 6.00
CA VAL A 125 11.32 -17.07 4.77
C VAL A 125 10.18 -16.06 4.64
N ILE A 126 8.94 -16.47 4.89
CA ILE A 126 7.80 -15.57 4.80
C ILE A 126 7.84 -14.54 5.94
N ASP A 127 8.11 -14.97 7.17
CA ASP A 127 8.13 -14.12 8.35
C ASP A 127 9.27 -13.07 8.28
N LYS A 128 10.50 -13.52 7.99
CA LYS A 128 11.72 -12.70 8.10
C LYS A 128 12.22 -12.14 6.78
N GLY A 129 11.73 -12.65 5.65
CA GLY A 129 12.25 -12.34 4.33
C GLY A 129 13.57 -13.07 4.02
N VAL A 130 14.20 -12.67 2.93
CA VAL A 130 15.48 -13.22 2.46
C VAL A 130 16.52 -12.11 2.38
N PRO A 131 17.59 -12.16 3.19
CA PRO A 131 18.62 -11.13 3.19
C PRO A 131 19.24 -10.90 1.80
N ASN A 132 19.57 -9.65 1.52
CA ASN A 132 20.14 -9.21 0.24
C ASN A 132 19.26 -9.48 -1.00
N THR A 133 17.95 -9.60 -0.81
CA THR A 133 16.97 -9.72 -1.88
C THR A 133 15.85 -8.68 -1.71
N ARG A 134 14.88 -8.69 -2.61
CA ARG A 134 13.65 -7.87 -2.51
C ARG A 134 12.49 -8.62 -1.84
N MET A 135 12.74 -9.79 -1.29
CA MET A 135 11.78 -10.52 -0.47
C MET A 135 11.86 -10.01 0.97
N ASP A 136 11.06 -9.00 1.26
CA ASP A 136 10.92 -8.47 2.62
C ASP A 136 10.14 -9.44 3.52
N GLY A 137 10.39 -9.38 4.83
CA GLY A 137 9.65 -10.19 5.81
C GLY A 137 8.25 -9.66 6.06
N TRP A 138 7.30 -10.56 6.15
CA TRP A 138 5.88 -10.26 6.34
C TRP A 138 5.39 -10.33 7.79
N GLY A 139 6.23 -10.78 8.73
CA GLY A 139 5.86 -10.95 10.14
C GLY A 139 5.47 -9.67 10.89
N ARG A 140 5.67 -8.47 10.27
CA ARG A 140 5.17 -7.20 10.81
C ARG A 140 3.77 -6.84 10.29
N VAL A 141 3.27 -7.54 9.28
CA VAL A 141 2.05 -7.24 8.54
C VAL A 141 1.04 -8.36 8.65
N LEU A 142 1.51 -9.61 8.62
CA LEU A 142 0.73 -10.82 8.75
C LEU A 142 0.91 -11.41 10.15
N ASP A 143 -0.18 -11.91 10.71
CA ASP A 143 -0.11 -12.65 11.97
C ASP A 143 0.36 -14.12 11.73
N PRO A 144 0.75 -14.85 12.79
CA PRO A 144 1.24 -16.22 12.63
C PRO A 144 0.26 -17.17 11.94
N PRO A 145 -1.07 -17.14 12.17
CA PRO A 145 -2.05 -17.91 11.40
C PRO A 145 -2.06 -17.55 9.91
N GLU A 146 -1.97 -16.28 9.57
CA GLU A 146 -1.92 -15.81 8.17
C GLU A 146 -0.65 -16.27 7.46
N ILE A 147 0.50 -16.23 8.16
CA ILE A 147 1.77 -16.76 7.65
C ILE A 147 1.68 -18.26 7.40
N LYS A 148 1.04 -19.01 8.31
CA LYS A 148 0.77 -20.44 8.10
C LYS A 148 -0.12 -20.69 6.88
N ALA A 149 -1.20 -19.93 6.75
CA ALA A 149 -2.13 -20.07 5.64
C ALA A 149 -1.45 -19.81 4.29
N VAL A 150 -0.68 -18.74 4.16
CA VAL A 150 0.04 -18.45 2.89
C VAL A 150 1.15 -19.46 2.64
N ALA A 151 1.85 -19.97 3.66
CA ALA A 151 2.81 -21.05 3.51
C ALA A 151 2.15 -22.33 2.98
N ALA A 152 1.01 -22.73 3.55
CA ALA A 152 0.22 -23.88 3.07
C ALA A 152 -0.17 -23.70 1.58
N TYR A 153 -0.58 -22.51 1.19
CA TYR A 153 -0.90 -22.22 -0.20
C TYR A 153 0.33 -22.28 -1.13
N VAL A 154 1.52 -21.91 -0.67
CA VAL A 154 2.78 -22.09 -1.43
C VAL A 154 3.07 -23.56 -1.71
N TYR A 155 2.85 -24.47 -0.72
CA TYR A 155 2.94 -25.91 -0.95
C TYR A 155 1.92 -26.39 -1.98
N PHE A 156 0.68 -25.90 -1.91
CA PHE A 156 -0.35 -26.21 -2.91
C PHE A 156 0.05 -25.76 -4.31
N LEU A 157 0.56 -24.54 -4.50
CA LEU A 157 1.07 -24.05 -5.80
C LEU A 157 2.19 -24.93 -6.35
N ALA A 158 3.07 -25.39 -5.48
CA ALA A 158 4.17 -26.28 -5.83
C ALA A 158 3.71 -27.74 -6.12
N LYS A 159 2.41 -28.01 -6.03
CA LYS A 159 1.82 -29.38 -6.13
C LYS A 159 2.45 -30.37 -5.14
N ARG A 160 2.77 -29.86 -3.94
CA ARG A 160 3.29 -30.63 -2.82
C ARG A 160 2.19 -30.89 -1.79
N ALA A 161 2.30 -31.97 -1.05
CA ALA A 161 1.44 -32.18 0.10
C ALA A 161 1.63 -31.04 1.11
N VAL A 162 0.53 -30.48 1.62
CA VAL A 162 0.59 -29.48 2.69
C VAL A 162 0.99 -30.19 3.98
N PRO A 163 2.12 -29.81 4.60
CA PRO A 163 2.55 -30.41 5.87
C PRO A 163 1.50 -30.26 6.98
N GLU A 164 1.40 -31.25 7.85
CA GLU A 164 0.43 -31.24 8.95
C GLU A 164 0.69 -30.13 9.96
N GLU A 165 1.95 -29.73 10.11
CA GLU A 165 2.38 -28.64 10.99
C GLU A 165 1.83 -27.26 10.58
N LEU A 166 1.36 -27.13 9.35
CA LEU A 166 0.71 -25.93 8.82
C LEU A 166 -0.82 -25.97 8.97
N ARG A 167 -1.40 -27.10 9.35
CA ARG A 167 -2.85 -27.30 9.50
C ARG A 167 -3.38 -26.99 10.90
#